data_ed2b5b37132d545e8b6cff39b0f94b59
#
_entry.id   ed2b5b37132d545e8b6cff39b0f94b59
#
_cell.length_a   1.000
_cell.length_b   1.000
_cell.length_c   1.000
_cell.angle_alpha   90.00
_cell.angle_beta   90.00
_cell.angle_gamma   90.00
#
_symmetry.space_group_name_H-M   'P 1'
#
loop_
_entity.id
_entity.type
_entity.pdbx_description
1 polymer ?
#
loop_
_entity_poly.entity_id
_entity_poly.type
_entity_poly.pdbx_seq_one_letter_code
_entity_poly.pdbx_strand_id
1 'polypeptide(L)'
;MSVYKVDICGVTTSKLPVLKDDEKEELFEKIKKGDKAAREKYIRGNLRLVLSVIRRFSNHNENMDDLFQIGCIGLMKSIDNFDPTIGVKFSTYAVPMIIGEVRRYLRDNSAYRIPRSLRDTAYQAIKSKEKLSRKLVHDPSLAEISKDCGIPENDILYALDAIQTPLSLFDPVYTDGGDTLYVMD
;
A
#
# COMPACT_ATOMS: atom_id res chain seq x y z
N MET A 1 -11.04 -7.79 21.94
CA MET A 1 -10.49 -7.45 20.62
C MET A 1 -11.27 -8.23 19.57
N SER A 2 -12.07 -7.55 18.77
CA SER A 2 -12.87 -8.19 17.71
C SER A 2 -11.89 -8.72 16.63
N VAL A 3 -11.80 -10.04 16.54
CA VAL A 3 -11.06 -10.70 15.45
C VAL A 3 -11.96 -10.60 14.22
N TYR A 4 -11.77 -9.58 13.40
CA TYR A 4 -12.44 -9.49 12.12
C TYR A 4 -12.01 -10.71 11.27
N LYS A 5 -12.97 -11.62 11.11
CA LYS A 5 -12.84 -12.80 10.27
C LYS A 5 -12.97 -12.33 8.82
N VAL A 6 -11.86 -12.07 8.17
CA VAL A 6 -11.82 -11.68 6.75
C VAL A 6 -11.21 -12.85 5.99
N ASP A 7 -11.93 -13.33 4.97
CA ASP A 7 -11.39 -14.28 4.01
C ASP A 7 -10.75 -13.46 2.87
N ILE A 8 -9.44 -13.59 2.72
CA ILE A 8 -8.66 -12.95 1.66
C ILE A 8 -8.07 -14.06 0.80
N CYS A 9 -8.33 -14.05 -0.49
CA CYS A 9 -7.91 -15.09 -1.44
C CYS A 9 -8.28 -16.52 -0.99
N GLY A 10 -9.44 -16.70 -0.34
CA GLY A 10 -9.86 -18.00 0.21
C GLY A 10 -9.08 -18.45 1.46
N VAL A 11 -8.20 -17.61 2.00
CA VAL A 11 -7.46 -17.88 3.23
C VAL A 11 -8.18 -17.23 4.41
N THR A 12 -8.68 -18.06 5.33
CA THR A 12 -9.29 -17.57 6.57
C THR A 12 -8.21 -17.01 7.49
N THR A 13 -8.16 -15.67 7.63
CA THR A 13 -7.10 -14.97 8.36
C THR A 13 -6.96 -15.37 9.83
N SER A 14 -8.03 -15.88 10.45
CA SER A 14 -8.02 -16.37 11.85
C SER A 14 -7.28 -17.69 12.04
N LYS A 15 -7.12 -18.51 10.99
CA LYS A 15 -6.51 -19.83 11.03
C LYS A 15 -5.04 -19.86 10.59
N LEU A 16 -4.46 -18.69 10.29
CA LEU A 16 -3.08 -18.63 9.84
C LEU A 16 -2.12 -19.09 10.95
N PRO A 17 -1.18 -20.01 10.65
CA PRO A 17 -0.21 -20.49 11.62
C PRO A 17 0.73 -19.35 12.05
N VAL A 18 1.21 -19.44 13.27
CA VAL A 18 2.25 -18.55 13.81
C VAL A 18 3.44 -19.43 14.18
N LEU A 19 4.59 -19.13 13.62
CA LEU A 19 5.84 -19.82 13.93
C LEU A 19 6.46 -19.23 15.20
N LYS A 20 6.97 -20.11 16.07
CA LYS A 20 7.83 -19.71 17.20
C LYS A 20 9.21 -19.31 16.68
N ASP A 21 9.95 -18.56 17.48
CA ASP A 21 11.23 -18.04 17.02
C ASP A 21 12.25 -19.17 16.79
N ASP A 22 12.28 -20.17 17.64
CA ASP A 22 13.12 -21.37 17.47
C ASP A 22 12.79 -22.12 16.16
N GLU A 23 11.50 -22.28 15.85
CA GLU A 23 11.04 -22.91 14.59
C GLU A 23 11.46 -22.12 13.35
N LYS A 24 11.51 -20.77 13.46
CA LYS A 24 11.93 -19.91 12.34
C LYS A 24 13.39 -20.13 11.98
N GLU A 25 14.26 -20.25 12.98
CA GLU A 25 15.69 -20.50 12.78
C GLU A 25 15.93 -21.86 12.12
N GLU A 26 15.33 -22.93 12.66
CA GLU A 26 15.44 -24.27 12.07
C GLU A 26 14.93 -24.34 10.63
N LEU A 27 13.77 -23.72 10.36
CA LEU A 27 13.21 -23.68 9.02
C LEU A 27 14.12 -22.91 8.07
N PHE A 28 14.73 -21.83 8.54
CA PHE A 28 15.60 -21.00 7.71
C PHE A 28 16.88 -21.74 7.32
N GLU A 29 17.46 -22.54 8.22
CA GLU A 29 18.60 -23.41 7.90
C GLU A 29 18.25 -24.46 6.83
N LYS A 30 17.03 -25.04 6.91
CA LYS A 30 16.54 -25.98 5.90
C LYS A 30 16.30 -25.30 4.55
N ILE A 31 15.80 -24.07 4.57
CA ILE A 31 15.61 -23.25 3.35
C ILE A 31 16.96 -23.00 2.66
N LYS A 32 18.00 -22.66 3.41
CA LYS A 32 19.36 -22.49 2.87
C LYS A 32 19.91 -23.77 2.20
N LYS A 33 19.46 -24.93 2.65
CA LYS A 33 19.79 -26.24 2.06
C LYS A 33 18.90 -26.62 0.86
N GLY A 34 17.96 -25.74 0.47
CA GLY A 34 17.09 -25.93 -0.68
C GLY A 34 15.79 -26.70 -0.38
N ASP A 35 15.41 -26.88 0.88
CA ASP A 35 14.16 -27.56 1.26
C ASP A 35 12.93 -26.70 0.90
N LYS A 36 12.19 -27.15 -0.13
CA LYS A 36 10.97 -26.46 -0.60
C LYS A 36 9.82 -26.55 0.40
N ALA A 37 9.70 -27.64 1.14
CA ALA A 37 8.64 -27.82 2.14
C ALA A 37 8.86 -26.88 3.33
N ALA A 38 10.09 -26.74 3.79
CA ALA A 38 10.46 -25.76 4.82
C ALA A 38 10.18 -24.32 4.36
N ARG A 39 10.49 -23.99 3.10
CA ARG A 39 10.18 -22.68 2.51
C ARG A 39 8.69 -22.39 2.49
N GLU A 40 7.87 -23.33 2.07
CA GLU A 40 6.41 -23.19 2.06
C GLU A 40 5.85 -22.99 3.48
N LYS A 41 6.30 -23.81 4.45
CA LYS A 41 5.91 -23.68 5.86
C LYS A 41 6.29 -22.30 6.41
N TYR A 42 7.49 -21.80 6.06
CA TYR A 42 7.96 -20.49 6.49
C TYR A 42 7.12 -19.34 5.90
N ILE A 43 6.77 -19.42 4.61
CA ILE A 43 5.88 -18.46 3.94
C ILE A 43 4.53 -18.43 4.66
N ARG A 44 3.89 -19.60 4.83
CA ARG A 44 2.57 -19.70 5.48
C ARG A 44 2.57 -19.12 6.90
N GLY A 45 3.64 -19.34 7.66
CA GLY A 45 3.79 -18.82 9.02
C GLY A 45 3.99 -17.29 9.10
N ASN A 46 4.35 -16.64 7.98
CA ASN A 46 4.56 -15.20 7.92
C ASN A 46 3.45 -14.42 7.17
N LEU A 47 2.38 -15.09 6.70
CA LEU A 47 1.26 -14.42 6.00
C LEU A 47 0.57 -13.36 6.87
N ARG A 48 0.53 -13.53 8.20
CA ARG A 48 0.01 -12.50 9.11
C ARG A 48 0.81 -11.20 9.06
N LEU A 49 2.12 -11.28 8.79
CA LEU A 49 2.95 -10.10 8.60
C LEU A 49 2.51 -9.34 7.35
N VAL A 50 2.27 -10.05 6.23
CA VAL A 50 1.75 -9.45 5.01
C VAL A 50 0.43 -8.73 5.28
N LEU A 51 -0.53 -9.38 5.95
CA LEU A 51 -1.82 -8.79 6.31
C LEU A 51 -1.67 -7.50 7.13
N SER A 52 -0.73 -7.49 8.09
CA SER A 52 -0.48 -6.30 8.91
C SER A 52 0.04 -5.11 8.10
N VAL A 53 0.82 -5.40 7.06
CA VAL A 53 1.40 -4.38 6.18
C VAL A 53 0.34 -3.84 5.21
N ILE A 54 -0.42 -4.71 4.54
CA ILE A 54 -1.39 -4.28 3.52
C ILE A 54 -2.55 -3.46 4.10
N ARG A 55 -2.91 -3.67 5.37
CA ARG A 55 -3.91 -2.83 6.05
C ARG A 55 -3.60 -1.33 6.01
N ARG A 56 -2.34 -0.96 5.89
CA ARG A 56 -1.92 0.46 5.75
C ARG A 56 -2.28 1.06 4.39
N PHE A 57 -2.63 0.20 3.43
CA PHE A 57 -2.99 0.57 2.06
C PHE A 57 -4.49 0.43 1.77
N SER A 58 -5.32 0.17 2.80
CA SER A 58 -6.78 0.00 2.66
C SER A 58 -7.52 1.24 2.11
N ASN A 59 -6.89 2.42 2.19
CA ASN A 59 -7.47 3.67 1.67
C ASN A 59 -7.29 3.85 0.15
N HIS A 60 -6.61 2.92 -0.52
CA HIS A 60 -6.54 2.91 -1.97
C HIS A 60 -7.72 2.10 -2.52
N ASN A 61 -8.31 2.54 -3.65
CA ASN A 61 -9.44 1.86 -4.31
C ASN A 61 -9.05 0.51 -4.96
N GLU A 62 -7.98 -0.11 -4.49
CA GLU A 62 -7.50 -1.38 -4.99
C GLU A 62 -8.07 -2.56 -4.21
N ASN A 63 -8.23 -3.68 -4.90
CA ASN A 63 -8.70 -4.90 -4.27
C ASN A 63 -7.68 -5.40 -3.23
N MET A 64 -8.15 -5.65 -2.00
CA MET A 64 -7.31 -6.16 -0.92
C MET A 64 -6.70 -7.53 -1.23
N ASP A 65 -7.37 -8.35 -2.05
CA ASP A 65 -6.86 -9.64 -2.50
C ASP A 65 -5.62 -9.47 -3.38
N ASP A 66 -5.64 -8.50 -4.29
CA ASP A 66 -4.51 -8.19 -5.16
C ASP A 66 -3.33 -7.64 -4.35
N LEU A 67 -3.60 -6.72 -3.42
CA LEU A 67 -2.58 -6.21 -2.51
C LEU A 67 -1.96 -7.32 -1.65
N PHE A 68 -2.77 -8.31 -1.23
CA PHE A 68 -2.27 -9.46 -0.48
C PHE A 68 -1.37 -10.33 -1.33
N GLN A 69 -1.76 -10.64 -2.57
CA GLN A 69 -0.94 -11.44 -3.50
C GLN A 69 0.40 -10.75 -3.78
N ILE A 70 0.38 -9.45 -4.05
CA ILE A 70 1.60 -8.65 -4.26
C ILE A 70 2.46 -8.62 -2.98
N GLY A 71 1.83 -8.47 -1.83
CA GLY A 71 2.51 -8.54 -0.54
C GLY A 71 3.18 -9.90 -0.30
N CYS A 72 2.54 -11.00 -0.72
CA CYS A 72 3.12 -12.34 -0.67
C CYS A 72 4.35 -12.47 -1.61
N ILE A 73 4.33 -11.83 -2.78
CA ILE A 73 5.52 -11.78 -3.66
C ILE A 73 6.67 -11.06 -2.93
N GLY A 74 6.39 -9.93 -2.28
CA GLY A 74 7.39 -9.22 -1.47
C GLY A 74 7.94 -10.08 -0.32
N LEU A 75 7.08 -10.84 0.36
CA LEU A 75 7.48 -11.80 1.39
C LEU A 75 8.39 -12.90 0.82
N MET A 76 8.03 -13.52 -0.30
CA MET A 76 8.84 -14.56 -0.93
C MET A 76 10.23 -14.03 -1.32
N LYS A 77 10.30 -12.86 -1.96
CA LYS A 77 11.57 -12.20 -2.29
C LYS A 77 12.40 -11.91 -1.03
N SER A 78 11.76 -11.53 0.06
CA SER A 78 12.46 -11.28 1.32
C SER A 78 13.05 -12.56 1.94
N ILE A 79 12.36 -13.70 1.83
CA ILE A 79 12.85 -14.99 2.31
C ILE A 79 14.08 -15.45 1.50
N ASP A 80 14.02 -15.28 0.18
CA ASP A 80 15.08 -15.71 -0.72
C ASP A 80 16.37 -14.87 -0.57
N ASN A 81 16.25 -13.61 -0.15
CA ASN A 81 17.37 -12.66 -0.03
C ASN A 81 17.80 -12.36 1.41
N PHE A 82 17.16 -12.94 2.42
CA PHE A 82 17.47 -12.65 3.82
C PHE A 82 18.74 -13.36 4.27
N ASP A 83 19.62 -12.62 4.93
CA ASP A 83 20.79 -13.16 5.60
C ASP A 83 20.65 -13.02 7.13
N PRO A 84 20.48 -14.14 7.86
CA PRO A 84 20.35 -14.13 9.31
C PRO A 84 21.67 -13.77 10.04
N THR A 85 22.82 -13.79 9.36
CA THR A 85 24.11 -13.46 9.98
C THR A 85 24.24 -12.00 10.34
N ILE A 86 23.42 -11.13 9.75
CA ILE A 86 23.41 -9.68 10.00
C ILE A 86 22.83 -9.33 11.40
N GLY A 87 22.22 -10.29 12.10
CA GLY A 87 21.67 -10.09 13.44
C GLY A 87 20.38 -9.26 13.50
N VAL A 88 19.69 -9.05 12.36
CA VAL A 88 18.40 -8.33 12.28
C VAL A 88 17.25 -9.35 12.28
N LYS A 89 16.15 -9.02 12.93
CA LYS A 89 14.95 -9.87 12.84
C LYS A 89 14.41 -9.90 11.41
N PHE A 90 14.00 -11.08 10.95
CA PHE A 90 13.41 -11.26 9.62
C PHE A 90 12.28 -10.25 9.30
N SER A 91 11.39 -9.99 10.27
CA SER A 91 10.29 -9.02 10.09
C SER A 91 10.79 -7.60 9.77
N THR A 92 11.91 -7.18 10.36
CA THR A 92 12.51 -5.86 10.10
C THR A 92 12.98 -5.73 8.66
N TYR A 93 13.50 -6.82 8.08
CA TYR A 93 13.92 -6.87 6.69
C TYR A 93 12.73 -7.05 5.72
N ALA A 94 11.77 -7.91 6.07
CA ALA A 94 10.65 -8.26 5.18
C ALA A 94 9.64 -7.12 5.00
N VAL A 95 9.35 -6.34 6.06
CA VAL A 95 8.35 -5.25 6.00
C VAL A 95 8.68 -4.21 4.92
N PRO A 96 9.89 -3.64 4.82
CA PRO A 96 10.24 -2.72 3.74
C PRO A 96 10.13 -3.35 2.34
N MET A 97 10.49 -4.64 2.19
CA MET A 97 10.40 -5.36 0.93
C MET A 97 8.94 -5.51 0.49
N ILE A 98 8.05 -5.91 1.40
CA ILE A 98 6.60 -6.03 1.15
C ILE A 98 6.03 -4.66 0.77
N ILE A 99 6.34 -3.60 1.53
CA ILE A 99 5.90 -2.23 1.24
C ILE A 99 6.40 -1.79 -0.15
N GLY A 100 7.63 -2.12 -0.49
CA GLY A 100 8.25 -1.78 -1.78
C GLY A 100 7.50 -2.39 -2.95
N GLU A 101 7.15 -3.68 -2.87
CA GLU A 101 6.37 -4.37 -3.93
C GLU A 101 4.95 -3.81 -4.04
N VAL A 102 4.26 -3.58 -2.91
CA VAL A 102 2.91 -2.99 -2.91
C VAL A 102 2.93 -1.58 -3.52
N ARG A 103 3.88 -0.72 -3.14
CA ARG A 103 4.01 0.63 -3.72
C ARG A 103 4.34 0.59 -5.21
N ARG A 104 5.17 -0.37 -5.65
CA ARG A 104 5.45 -0.57 -7.06
C ARG A 104 4.18 -0.92 -7.82
N TYR A 105 3.42 -1.91 -7.33
CA TYR A 105 2.16 -2.31 -7.92
C TYR A 105 1.18 -1.14 -8.03
N LEU A 106 0.92 -0.41 -6.94
CA LEU A 106 0.02 0.75 -6.92
C LEU A 106 0.43 1.84 -7.92
N ARG A 107 1.72 2.03 -8.12
CA ARG A 107 2.23 2.99 -9.11
C ARG A 107 2.04 2.50 -10.55
N ASP A 108 2.28 1.21 -10.79
CA ASP A 108 2.30 0.62 -12.12
C ASP A 108 0.88 0.24 -12.59
N ASN A 109 -0.07 0.04 -11.65
CA ASN A 109 -1.48 -0.27 -11.89
C ASN A 109 -2.40 0.96 -11.98
N SER A 110 -1.85 2.18 -11.93
CA SER A 110 -2.64 3.40 -12.15
C SER A 110 -3.25 3.41 -13.54
N ALA A 111 -4.50 3.89 -13.69
CA ALA A 111 -5.21 4.03 -14.96
C ALA A 111 -4.40 4.85 -16.00
N TYR A 112 -3.59 5.78 -15.55
CA TYR A 112 -2.66 6.55 -16.38
C TYR A 112 -1.34 6.81 -15.64
N ARG A 113 -0.26 6.96 -16.42
CA ARG A 113 1.07 7.16 -15.89
C ARG A 113 1.35 8.64 -15.64
N ILE A 114 1.47 9.02 -14.36
CA ILE A 114 1.86 10.36 -13.96
C ILE A 114 3.40 10.44 -13.84
N PRO A 115 4.06 11.43 -14.47
CA PRO A 115 5.48 11.69 -14.30
C PRO A 115 5.84 11.87 -12.82
N ARG A 116 7.02 11.39 -12.44
CA ARG A 116 7.46 11.46 -11.04
C ARG A 116 7.55 12.90 -10.54
N SER A 117 8.04 13.82 -11.37
CA SER A 117 8.15 15.25 -11.02
C SER A 117 6.80 15.85 -10.60
N LEU A 118 5.74 15.59 -11.38
CA LEU A 118 4.39 16.09 -11.04
C LEU A 118 3.87 15.48 -9.73
N ARG A 119 4.11 14.17 -9.52
CA ARG A 119 3.71 13.51 -8.28
C ARG A 119 4.46 14.06 -7.06
N ASP A 120 5.75 14.35 -7.20
CA ASP A 120 6.57 14.93 -6.13
C ASP A 120 6.10 16.37 -5.81
N THR A 121 5.80 17.18 -6.86
CA THR A 121 5.22 18.52 -6.71
C THR A 121 3.88 18.49 -5.99
N ALA A 122 2.95 17.61 -6.42
CA ALA A 122 1.65 17.46 -5.77
C ALA A 122 1.78 17.02 -4.31
N TYR A 123 2.68 16.08 -4.02
CA TYR A 123 2.93 15.64 -2.65
C TYR A 123 3.45 16.78 -1.75
N GLN A 124 4.36 17.61 -2.26
CA GLN A 124 4.85 18.78 -1.52
C GLN A 124 3.74 19.80 -1.26
N ALA A 125 2.88 20.07 -2.26
CA ALA A 125 1.75 20.95 -2.12
C ALA A 125 0.73 20.45 -1.08
N ILE A 126 0.37 19.15 -1.11
CA ILE A 126 -0.54 18.55 -0.13
C ILE A 126 0.04 18.62 1.28
N LYS A 127 1.32 18.29 1.43
CA LYS A 127 2.01 18.35 2.74
C LYS A 127 2.06 19.78 3.28
N SER A 128 2.30 20.77 2.43
CA SER A 128 2.26 22.17 2.80
C SER A 128 0.85 22.60 3.19
N LYS A 129 -0.18 22.20 2.43
CA LYS A 129 -1.58 22.43 2.77
C LYS A 129 -1.92 21.89 4.16
N GLU A 130 -1.58 20.62 4.45
CA GLU A 130 -1.83 20.01 5.76
C GLU A 130 -1.11 20.74 6.89
N LYS A 131 0.14 21.16 6.67
CA LYS A 131 0.93 21.92 7.64
C LYS A 131 0.31 23.29 7.92
N LEU A 132 -0.16 24.00 6.89
CA LEU A 132 -0.79 25.31 7.02
C LEU A 132 -2.17 25.21 7.66
N SER A 133 -3.00 24.21 7.28
CA SER A 133 -4.32 23.98 7.88
C SER A 133 -4.26 23.74 9.39
N ARG A 134 -3.15 23.21 9.91
CA ARG A 134 -2.94 23.05 11.37
C ARG A 134 -2.54 24.34 12.06
N LYS A 135 -2.06 25.34 11.33
CA LYS A 135 -1.56 26.62 11.85
C LYS A 135 -2.53 27.77 11.66
N LEU A 136 -3.27 27.75 10.57
CA LEU A 136 -4.22 28.80 10.19
C LEU A 136 -5.62 28.44 10.67
N VAL A 137 -6.43 29.45 10.92
CA VAL A 137 -7.85 29.29 11.32
C VAL A 137 -8.75 29.05 10.11
N HIS A 138 -8.22 29.23 8.90
CA HIS A 138 -8.93 29.07 7.62
C HIS A 138 -8.20 28.05 6.72
N ASP A 139 -8.89 27.55 5.70
CA ASP A 139 -8.25 26.71 4.69
C ASP A 139 -7.19 27.52 3.92
N PRO A 140 -5.96 26.97 3.77
CA PRO A 140 -4.89 27.65 3.07
C PRO A 140 -5.23 27.94 1.60
N SER A 141 -5.01 29.17 1.19
CA SER A 141 -5.12 29.59 -0.22
C SER A 141 -3.96 29.03 -1.04
N LEU A 142 -4.13 28.95 -2.37
CA LEU A 142 -3.08 28.49 -3.28
C LEU A 142 -1.81 29.35 -3.18
N ALA A 143 -1.96 30.67 -3.02
CA ALA A 143 -0.86 31.60 -2.84
C ALA A 143 -0.04 31.32 -1.55
N GLU A 144 -0.71 30.96 -0.46
CA GLU A 144 -0.06 30.61 0.81
C GLU A 144 0.69 29.28 0.70
N ILE A 145 0.11 28.28 0.00
CA ILE A 145 0.76 26.99 -0.27
C ILE A 145 1.99 27.21 -1.14
N SER A 146 1.86 27.98 -2.23
CA SER A 146 2.96 28.35 -3.13
C SER A 146 4.12 29.00 -2.37
N LYS A 147 3.80 29.93 -1.48
CA LYS A 147 4.80 30.62 -0.65
C LYS A 147 5.51 29.69 0.35
N ASP A 148 4.79 28.72 0.94
CA ASP A 148 5.37 27.78 1.92
C ASP A 148 6.25 26.71 1.24
N CYS A 149 5.84 26.19 0.07
CA CYS A 149 6.61 25.17 -0.64
C CYS A 149 7.61 25.72 -1.68
N GLY A 150 7.52 27.01 -2.02
CA GLY A 150 8.42 27.65 -3.01
C GLY A 150 8.18 27.23 -4.46
N ILE A 151 6.98 26.72 -4.78
CA ILE A 151 6.59 26.24 -6.11
C ILE A 151 5.57 27.22 -6.70
N PRO A 152 5.65 27.59 -8.00
CA PRO A 152 4.68 28.44 -8.65
C PRO A 152 3.24 27.88 -8.57
N GLU A 153 2.25 28.76 -8.41
CA GLU A 153 0.84 28.36 -8.28
C GLU A 153 0.35 27.52 -9.46
N ASN A 154 0.73 27.87 -10.69
CA ASN A 154 0.36 27.13 -11.89
C ASN A 154 0.91 25.70 -11.88
N ASP A 155 2.13 25.50 -11.41
CA ASP A 155 2.73 24.15 -11.32
C ASP A 155 2.04 23.30 -10.26
N ILE A 156 1.62 23.94 -9.16
CA ILE A 156 0.84 23.27 -8.10
C ILE A 156 -0.52 22.85 -8.64
N LEU A 157 -1.24 23.75 -9.31
CA LEU A 157 -2.55 23.43 -9.92
C LEU A 157 -2.42 22.28 -10.91
N TYR A 158 -1.48 22.39 -11.85
CA TYR A 158 -1.24 21.35 -12.84
C TYR A 158 -0.89 20.01 -12.21
N ALA A 159 -0.08 20.00 -11.16
CA ALA A 159 0.30 18.80 -10.45
C ALA A 159 -0.88 18.17 -9.67
N LEU A 160 -1.72 19.00 -9.04
CA LEU A 160 -2.90 18.52 -8.31
C LEU A 160 -3.96 17.96 -9.27
N ASP A 161 -4.17 18.58 -10.41
CA ASP A 161 -5.08 18.07 -11.45
C ASP A 161 -4.58 16.73 -12.02
N ALA A 162 -3.27 16.60 -12.23
CA ALA A 162 -2.67 15.39 -12.77
C ALA A 162 -2.79 14.17 -11.85
N ILE A 163 -2.92 14.35 -10.53
CA ILE A 163 -3.05 13.25 -9.57
C ILE A 163 -4.49 12.87 -9.24
N GLN A 164 -5.49 13.58 -9.80
CA GLN A 164 -6.89 13.26 -9.57
C GLN A 164 -7.22 11.86 -10.09
N THR A 165 -8.02 11.13 -9.32
CA THR A 165 -8.50 9.81 -9.73
C THR A 165 -9.57 9.98 -10.81
N PRO A 166 -9.49 9.25 -11.94
CA PRO A 166 -10.56 9.28 -12.95
C PRO A 166 -11.88 8.82 -12.34
N LEU A 167 -12.96 9.49 -12.72
CA LEU A 167 -14.31 9.04 -12.40
C LEU A 167 -14.72 7.93 -13.37
N SER A 168 -15.46 6.95 -12.88
CA SER A 168 -16.05 5.94 -13.74
C SER A 168 -17.24 6.56 -14.50
N LEU A 169 -17.36 6.25 -15.80
CA LEU A 169 -18.55 6.62 -16.57
C LEU A 169 -19.82 5.96 -16.03
N PHE A 170 -19.67 4.84 -15.34
CA PHE A 170 -20.77 4.10 -14.72
C PHE A 170 -20.97 4.48 -13.24
N ASP A 171 -20.34 5.53 -12.74
CA ASP A 171 -20.65 6.02 -11.41
C ASP A 171 -22.02 6.69 -11.40
N PRO A 172 -22.90 6.35 -10.45
CA PRO A 172 -24.21 6.98 -10.35
C PRO A 172 -24.07 8.43 -9.88
N VAL A 173 -24.58 9.37 -10.67
CA VAL A 173 -24.64 10.79 -10.31
C VAL A 173 -25.84 11.07 -9.41
N TYR A 174 -26.94 10.34 -9.64
CA TYR A 174 -28.20 10.50 -8.92
C TYR A 174 -28.93 9.18 -8.75
N THR A 175 -29.33 8.89 -7.52
CA THR A 175 -30.10 7.69 -7.14
C THR A 175 -31.28 8.11 -6.29
N ASP A 176 -32.38 8.52 -6.90
CA ASP A 176 -33.60 8.88 -6.16
C ASP A 176 -34.77 8.05 -6.67
N GLY A 177 -34.97 6.84 -6.13
CA GLY A 177 -36.18 6.03 -6.26
C GLY A 177 -36.70 5.67 -7.66
N GLY A 178 -36.01 6.13 -8.71
CA GLY A 178 -36.32 5.90 -10.14
C GLY A 178 -35.11 5.35 -10.89
N ASP A 179 -35.04 5.64 -12.19
CA ASP A 179 -33.90 5.25 -13.02
C ASP A 179 -32.60 5.93 -12.54
N THR A 180 -31.56 5.13 -12.40
CA THR A 180 -30.24 5.63 -11.96
C THR A 180 -29.58 6.39 -13.11
N LEU A 181 -29.27 7.67 -12.91
CA LEU A 181 -28.52 8.48 -13.87
C LEU A 181 -27.01 8.26 -13.64
N TYR A 182 -26.31 7.95 -14.69
CA TYR A 182 -24.86 7.72 -14.67
C TYR A 182 -24.07 8.91 -15.23
N VAL A 183 -22.75 8.97 -14.96
CA VAL A 183 -21.87 10.03 -15.51
C VAL A 183 -21.87 10.02 -17.03
N MET A 184 -22.13 8.88 -17.67
CA MET A 184 -22.14 8.71 -19.13
C MET A 184 -23.43 9.18 -19.80
N ASP A 185 -24.52 9.38 -19.07
CA ASP A 185 -25.82 9.82 -19.57
C ASP A 185 -25.88 11.34 -19.73
#